data_8412889a763eeeb65cbf77338c366a51
#
_entry.id   8412889a763eeeb65cbf77338c366a51
#
_cell.length_a   1.000
_cell.length_b   1.000
_cell.length_c   1.000
_cell.angle_alpha   90.00
_cell.angle_beta   90.00
_cell.angle_gamma   90.00
#
_symmetry.space_group_name_H-M   'P 1'
#
loop_
_entity.id
_entity.type
_entity.pdbx_description
1 polymer ?
#
loop_
_entity_poly.entity_id
_entity_poly.type
_entity_poly.pdbx_seq_one_letter_code
_entity_poly.pdbx_strand_id
1 'polypeptide(L)'
;MTSNADWSNLPLSGLFVDMLNRLVQLSAGVASTTDAAVLAPAESLDGFGRLGRPPEAAQGLAGGAFGTTPASPRHPPGLYGPENGRRALNLGAAAPKLELAPFVNGATVEPLGEAAREKELGAPLLAAAILLLVVDMVLALGLRGLLRRSVAAMVVLLALFASQAQAQIIDPASNPALATRLGYILTGDSRVDATSEAGLAGLSDYVNRRTAAVLVKPDGVEPGRTDLSLYPLLYWPITADVPAPSAEQVTALNDYMAHGGIILIDTRDSGSGAGFAPGTDEALKRVAKDLSIPPLAPLSSDHVLARSFYLLNDFPGRFTGDQVWVQRDQDRTNDSVSPVIIGGNDWASAWAVDDKGRNPYAVIPGGQRQRTLAYRFGVNLVMYALTGNYKGDQVHIPAILQRLGQ
;
A
#
# COMPACT_ATOMS: atom_id res chain seq x y z
N MET A 1 33.05 13.35 -4.92
CA MET A 1 32.08 13.90 -5.90
C MET A 1 30.75 13.19 -5.68
N THR A 2 29.78 13.89 -5.18
CA THR A 2 28.40 13.36 -5.07
C THR A 2 27.68 13.78 -6.35
N SER A 3 27.39 12.85 -7.24
CA SER A 3 26.50 13.08 -8.37
C SER A 3 25.08 12.78 -7.94
N ASN A 4 24.32 13.82 -7.68
CA ASN A 4 22.90 13.75 -7.36
C ASN A 4 22.12 14.38 -8.53
N ALA A 5 20.89 13.91 -8.77
CA ALA A 5 20.00 14.45 -9.78
C ALA A 5 19.71 15.95 -9.60
N ASP A 6 19.87 16.46 -8.37
CA ASP A 6 19.72 17.90 -8.04
C ASP A 6 20.88 18.77 -8.55
N TRP A 7 22.01 18.16 -8.89
CA TRP A 7 23.24 18.88 -9.29
C TRP A 7 23.54 18.78 -10.78
N SER A 8 23.04 17.74 -11.47
CA SER A 8 23.19 17.58 -12.91
C SER A 8 22.26 16.51 -13.46
N ASN A 9 21.95 16.58 -14.76
CA ASN A 9 21.22 15.54 -15.47
C ASN A 9 22.05 14.27 -15.76
N LEU A 10 23.33 14.25 -15.36
CA LEU A 10 24.25 13.15 -15.57
C LEU A 10 23.71 11.81 -15.01
N PRO A 11 23.21 11.74 -13.76
CA PRO A 11 22.68 10.50 -13.20
C PRO A 11 21.45 9.93 -13.93
N LEU A 12 20.77 10.76 -14.73
CA LEU A 12 19.59 10.40 -15.51
C LEU A 12 19.94 10.01 -16.95
N SER A 13 21.21 10.10 -17.34
CA SER A 13 21.68 9.79 -18.68
C SER A 13 22.24 8.38 -18.79
N GLY A 14 22.09 7.74 -19.97
CA GLY A 14 22.75 6.46 -20.26
C GLY A 14 24.27 6.54 -20.10
N LEU A 15 24.85 7.72 -20.31
CA LEU A 15 26.28 7.98 -20.11
C LEU A 15 26.76 7.71 -18.69
N PHE A 16 25.90 7.98 -17.68
CA PHE A 16 26.23 7.70 -16.28
C PHE A 16 26.31 6.20 -16.00
N VAL A 17 25.39 5.42 -16.59
CA VAL A 17 25.40 3.96 -16.51
C VAL A 17 26.64 3.40 -17.18
N ASP A 18 26.99 3.91 -18.35
CA ASP A 18 28.20 3.50 -19.07
C ASP A 18 29.48 3.87 -18.31
N MET A 19 29.49 5.05 -17.69
CA MET A 19 30.61 5.49 -16.85
C MET A 19 30.76 4.61 -15.60
N LEU A 20 29.64 4.27 -14.94
CA LEU A 20 29.67 3.35 -13.79
C LEU A 20 30.10 1.96 -14.21
N ASN A 21 29.58 1.43 -15.31
CA ASN A 21 30.00 0.14 -15.85
C ASN A 21 31.51 0.13 -16.17
N ARG A 22 32.02 1.21 -16.76
CA ARG A 22 33.45 1.36 -17.06
C ARG A 22 34.31 1.49 -15.81
N LEU A 23 33.82 2.21 -14.77
CA LEU A 23 34.48 2.28 -13.47
C LEU A 23 34.49 0.91 -12.78
N VAL A 24 33.40 0.17 -12.82
CA VAL A 24 33.32 -1.21 -12.30
C VAL A 24 34.27 -2.13 -13.08
N GLN A 25 34.34 -2.03 -14.42
CA GLN A 25 35.28 -2.80 -15.22
C GLN A 25 36.73 -2.43 -14.91
N LEU A 26 37.04 -1.15 -14.69
CA LEU A 26 38.37 -0.68 -14.32
C LEU A 26 38.72 -1.01 -12.85
N SER A 27 37.75 -1.04 -11.97
CA SER A 27 37.92 -1.47 -10.54
C SER A 27 38.02 -2.98 -10.38
N ALA A 28 37.68 -3.74 -11.42
CA ALA A 28 37.86 -5.19 -11.46
C ALA A 28 39.33 -5.63 -11.51
N GLY A 29 40.15 -4.89 -10.81
CA GLY A 29 41.56 -5.19 -10.53
C GLY A 29 42.52 -4.58 -11.53
N VAL A 30 43.41 -3.74 -11.05
CA VAL A 30 44.64 -3.29 -11.70
C VAL A 30 45.63 -4.45 -11.93
N ALA A 31 45.27 -5.67 -11.58
CA ALA A 31 45.95 -6.84 -12.08
C ALA A 31 45.49 -7.08 -13.52
N SER A 32 46.24 -6.58 -14.47
CA SER A 32 46.25 -7.06 -15.86
C SER A 32 46.63 -8.55 -15.86
N THR A 33 45.77 -9.37 -15.33
CA THR A 33 45.80 -10.80 -15.61
C THR A 33 45.39 -10.89 -17.06
N THR A 34 46.34 -11.12 -17.93
CA THR A 34 46.13 -11.56 -19.29
C THR A 34 44.95 -12.50 -19.30
N ASP A 35 44.01 -12.35 -20.22
CA ASP A 35 42.81 -13.21 -20.35
C ASP A 35 43.12 -14.72 -20.32
N ALA A 36 44.41 -15.08 -20.48
CA ALA A 36 44.94 -16.43 -20.40
C ALA A 36 45.29 -16.93 -19.00
N ALA A 37 45.36 -16.06 -17.96
CA ALA A 37 45.70 -16.49 -16.61
C ALA A 37 44.57 -17.28 -15.97
N VAL A 38 44.88 -18.49 -15.43
CA VAL A 38 43.93 -19.32 -14.73
C VAL A 38 43.83 -18.82 -13.28
N LEU A 39 42.64 -18.36 -12.88
CA LEU A 39 42.31 -17.89 -11.53
C LEU A 39 41.78 -19.05 -10.69
N ALA A 40 42.41 -19.32 -9.57
CA ALA A 40 41.96 -20.35 -8.66
C ALA A 40 40.73 -19.87 -7.86
N PRO A 41 39.79 -20.77 -7.47
CA PRO A 41 38.66 -20.41 -6.63
C PRO A 41 39.17 -20.02 -5.23
N ALA A 42 38.84 -18.81 -4.79
CA ALA A 42 39.18 -18.26 -3.48
C ALA A 42 38.05 -18.45 -2.47
N GLU A 43 36.83 -18.14 -2.85
CA GLU A 43 35.62 -18.31 -2.06
C GLU A 43 34.47 -18.75 -2.97
N SER A 44 33.63 -19.67 -2.51
CA SER A 44 32.44 -20.12 -3.21
C SER A 44 31.16 -19.71 -2.48
N LEU A 45 30.12 -19.45 -3.25
CA LEU A 45 28.79 -19.15 -2.74
C LEU A 45 28.04 -20.46 -2.48
N ASP A 46 27.52 -20.64 -1.27
CA ASP A 46 26.66 -21.78 -0.93
C ASP A 46 25.21 -21.57 -1.39
N GLY A 47 24.37 -22.61 -1.23
CA GLY A 47 22.93 -22.55 -1.59
C GLY A 47 22.11 -21.57 -0.74
N PHE A 48 22.66 -20.99 0.30
CA PHE A 48 22.03 -20.01 1.18
C PHE A 48 22.56 -18.58 0.97
N GLY A 49 23.41 -18.38 -0.06
CA GLY A 49 23.98 -17.08 -0.36
C GLY A 49 25.17 -16.66 0.52
N ARG A 50 25.83 -17.59 1.23
CA ARG A 50 26.99 -17.30 2.07
C ARG A 50 28.27 -17.65 1.33
N LEU A 51 29.28 -16.78 1.41
CA LEU A 51 30.62 -17.06 0.91
C LEU A 51 31.37 -17.91 1.92
N GLY A 52 31.97 -18.98 1.41
CA GLY A 52 32.73 -19.93 2.21
C GLY A 52 33.88 -20.55 1.45
N ARG A 53 34.57 -21.52 2.08
CA ARG A 53 35.69 -22.22 1.48
C ARG A 53 35.24 -23.00 0.23
N PRO A 54 35.97 -22.90 -0.91
CA PRO A 54 35.63 -23.66 -2.10
C PRO A 54 35.64 -25.17 -1.86
N PRO A 55 34.72 -25.92 -2.49
CA PRO A 55 34.76 -27.39 -2.42
C PRO A 55 36.02 -27.92 -3.11
N GLU A 56 36.52 -29.09 -2.70
CA GLU A 56 37.74 -29.70 -3.23
C GLU A 56 37.66 -29.98 -4.74
N ALA A 57 36.45 -30.16 -5.29
CA ALA A 57 36.23 -30.40 -6.70
C ALA A 57 36.30 -29.10 -7.55
N ALA A 58 36.41 -27.90 -6.93
CA ALA A 58 36.43 -26.63 -7.63
C ALA A 58 37.75 -26.45 -8.39
N GLN A 59 37.61 -26.07 -9.65
CA GLN A 59 38.74 -25.88 -10.57
C GLN A 59 38.89 -24.37 -10.91
N GLY A 60 40.15 -24.01 -11.23
CA GLY A 60 40.43 -22.63 -11.66
C GLY A 60 39.81 -22.34 -13.05
N LEU A 61 39.52 -21.06 -13.28
CA LEU A 61 38.89 -20.57 -14.49
C LEU A 61 39.77 -19.53 -15.15
N ALA A 62 39.94 -19.64 -16.48
CA ALA A 62 40.70 -18.65 -17.28
C ALA A 62 39.99 -17.28 -17.23
N GLY A 63 40.77 -16.20 -17.13
CA GLY A 63 40.25 -14.83 -17.01
C GLY A 63 39.27 -14.44 -18.11
N GLY A 64 39.47 -14.85 -19.35
CA GLY A 64 38.55 -14.59 -20.46
C GLY A 64 37.26 -15.42 -20.45
N ALA A 65 37.19 -16.50 -19.64
CA ALA A 65 36.06 -17.42 -19.65
C ALA A 65 34.94 -17.08 -18.64
N PHE A 66 35.11 -16.06 -17.80
CA PHE A 66 34.11 -15.70 -16.77
C PHE A 66 32.75 -15.27 -17.33
N GLY A 67 32.71 -14.69 -18.53
CA GLY A 67 31.46 -14.26 -19.17
C GLY A 67 30.70 -15.38 -19.89
N THR A 68 31.35 -16.50 -20.17
CA THR A 68 30.78 -17.58 -20.97
C THR A 68 30.64 -18.91 -20.26
N THR A 69 31.35 -19.09 -19.12
CA THR A 69 31.32 -20.35 -18.37
C THR A 69 30.14 -20.33 -17.38
N PRO A 70 29.20 -21.27 -17.48
CA PRO A 70 28.11 -21.39 -16.52
C PRO A 70 28.63 -21.89 -15.17
N ALA A 71 28.00 -21.41 -14.09
CA ALA A 71 28.26 -21.93 -12.76
C ALA A 71 27.95 -23.45 -12.70
N SER A 72 28.85 -24.22 -12.14
CA SER A 72 28.77 -25.69 -12.06
C SER A 72 29.49 -26.20 -10.84
N PRO A 73 29.35 -27.49 -10.44
CA PRO A 73 30.12 -28.05 -9.34
C PRO A 73 31.65 -27.98 -9.48
N ARG A 74 32.15 -27.92 -10.74
CA ARG A 74 33.58 -27.71 -11.04
C ARG A 74 33.98 -26.24 -11.03
N HIS A 75 33.07 -25.36 -11.37
CA HIS A 75 33.24 -23.93 -11.34
C HIS A 75 32.10 -23.31 -10.52
N PRO A 76 32.17 -23.45 -9.16
CA PRO A 76 31.09 -22.94 -8.30
C PRO A 76 31.02 -21.41 -8.39
N PRO A 77 29.81 -20.82 -8.22
CA PRO A 77 29.66 -19.39 -8.14
C PRO A 77 30.45 -18.87 -6.94
N GLY A 78 31.09 -17.71 -7.10
CA GLY A 78 31.92 -17.16 -6.03
C GLY A 78 33.05 -16.29 -6.55
N LEU A 79 34.10 -16.12 -5.75
CA LEU A 79 35.25 -15.28 -6.03
C LEU A 79 36.47 -16.13 -6.40
N TYR A 80 37.11 -15.74 -7.50
CA TYR A 80 38.29 -16.40 -8.05
C TYR A 80 39.46 -15.41 -8.13
N GLY A 81 40.68 -15.89 -7.86
CA GLY A 81 41.89 -15.12 -7.96
C GLY A 81 42.47 -14.65 -6.62
N PRO A 82 43.64 -13.98 -6.66
CA PRO A 82 44.32 -13.48 -5.48
C PRO A 82 43.54 -12.30 -4.84
N GLU A 83 43.84 -12.00 -3.58
CA GLU A 83 43.15 -11.00 -2.77
C GLU A 83 43.05 -9.62 -3.44
N ASN A 84 44.07 -9.26 -4.21
CA ASN A 84 44.17 -7.96 -4.92
C ASN A 84 43.61 -7.97 -6.34
N GLY A 85 42.98 -9.07 -6.78
CA GLY A 85 42.48 -9.23 -8.15
C GLY A 85 41.36 -10.27 -8.28
N ARG A 86 40.45 -10.30 -7.33
CA ARG A 86 39.32 -11.25 -7.33
C ARG A 86 38.34 -10.94 -8.46
N ARG A 87 37.93 -11.97 -9.21
CA ARG A 87 36.84 -11.92 -10.19
C ARG A 87 35.69 -12.79 -9.71
N ALA A 88 34.48 -12.30 -9.92
CA ALA A 88 33.26 -13.01 -9.53
C ALA A 88 32.74 -13.87 -10.69
N LEU A 89 32.47 -15.15 -10.43
CA LEU A 89 31.62 -15.98 -11.28
C LEU A 89 30.19 -15.90 -10.76
N ASN A 90 29.33 -15.20 -11.50
CA ASN A 90 27.95 -14.97 -11.10
C ASN A 90 27.03 -16.08 -11.60
N LEU A 91 26.09 -16.49 -10.76
CA LEU A 91 25.05 -17.47 -11.10
C LEU A 91 24.15 -16.93 -12.24
N GLY A 92 23.88 -15.63 -12.25
CA GLY A 92 22.93 -14.99 -13.17
C GLY A 92 23.49 -14.72 -14.56
N ALA A 93 24.81 -14.68 -14.77
CA ALA A 93 25.40 -14.33 -16.05
C ALA A 93 25.17 -15.40 -17.15
N ALA A 94 24.92 -16.64 -16.75
CA ALA A 94 24.61 -17.77 -17.64
C ALA A 94 23.30 -18.47 -17.24
N ALA A 95 22.41 -17.78 -16.53
CA ALA A 95 21.11 -18.36 -16.16
C ALA A 95 20.33 -18.63 -17.47
N PRO A 96 19.92 -19.85 -17.74
CA PRO A 96 19.05 -20.15 -18.87
C PRO A 96 17.75 -19.38 -18.69
N LYS A 97 17.14 -18.98 -19.81
CA LYS A 97 15.80 -18.40 -19.79
C LYS A 97 14.90 -19.34 -19.00
N LEU A 98 14.28 -18.82 -17.95
CA LEU A 98 13.38 -19.61 -17.10
C LEU A 98 12.22 -20.09 -17.98
N GLU A 99 12.12 -21.39 -18.15
CA GLU A 99 11.01 -22.07 -18.80
C GLU A 99 10.14 -22.76 -17.74
N LEU A 100 8.84 -22.83 -18.00
CA LEU A 100 7.93 -23.57 -17.14
C LEU A 100 8.41 -25.02 -17.04
N ALA A 101 8.48 -25.55 -15.83
CA ALA A 101 8.84 -26.94 -15.62
C ALA A 101 7.92 -27.86 -16.44
N PRO A 102 8.47 -28.89 -17.11
CA PRO A 102 7.65 -29.83 -17.86
C PRO A 102 6.64 -30.52 -16.93
N PHE A 103 5.46 -30.78 -17.44
CA PHE A 103 4.38 -31.43 -16.70
C PHE A 103 4.85 -32.82 -16.26
N VAL A 104 4.88 -33.06 -14.95
CA VAL A 104 5.24 -34.37 -14.38
C VAL A 104 3.94 -35.17 -14.20
N ASN A 105 3.80 -36.28 -14.91
CA ASN A 105 2.64 -37.18 -14.80
C ASN A 105 2.48 -37.66 -13.34
N GLY A 106 1.29 -37.40 -12.76
CA GLY A 106 0.97 -37.78 -11.38
C GLY A 106 1.28 -36.72 -10.33
N ALA A 107 1.83 -35.55 -10.71
CA ALA A 107 1.99 -34.40 -9.81
C ALA A 107 0.82 -33.44 -9.93
N THR A 108 0.27 -33.02 -8.81
CA THR A 108 -0.70 -31.92 -8.75
C THR A 108 0.06 -30.63 -8.68
N VAL A 109 -0.15 -29.73 -9.67
CA VAL A 109 0.47 -28.40 -9.66
C VAL A 109 -0.48 -27.47 -8.91
N GLU A 110 -0.05 -27.01 -7.73
CA GLU A 110 -0.75 -25.99 -6.97
C GLU A 110 -0.05 -24.63 -7.17
N PRO A 111 -0.78 -23.52 -7.39
CA PRO A 111 -0.19 -22.19 -7.46
C PRO A 111 0.45 -21.82 -6.12
N LEU A 112 1.68 -21.35 -6.16
CA LEU A 112 2.36 -20.80 -4.98
C LEU A 112 1.60 -19.55 -4.52
N GLY A 113 0.93 -19.62 -3.36
CA GLY A 113 0.28 -18.45 -2.76
C GLY A 113 -1.22 -18.60 -2.45
N GLU A 114 -1.87 -19.70 -2.83
CA GLU A 114 -3.15 -20.02 -2.22
C GLU A 114 -2.88 -20.63 -0.84
N ALA A 115 -2.96 -19.78 0.20
CA ALA A 115 -3.08 -20.28 1.56
C ALA A 115 -4.23 -21.29 1.59
N ALA A 116 -3.99 -22.48 2.17
CA ALA A 116 -5.04 -23.47 2.35
C ALA A 116 -6.26 -22.77 2.93
N ARG A 117 -7.39 -22.80 2.21
CA ARG A 117 -8.64 -22.20 2.69
C ARG A 117 -8.94 -22.78 4.05
N GLU A 118 -8.83 -21.95 5.08
CA GLU A 118 -9.26 -22.33 6.41
C GLU A 118 -10.74 -22.69 6.36
N LYS A 119 -11.07 -23.92 6.72
CA LYS A 119 -12.47 -24.34 6.86
C LYS A 119 -12.98 -23.79 8.18
N GLU A 120 -13.82 -22.78 8.11
CA GLU A 120 -14.56 -22.29 9.28
C GLU A 120 -15.50 -23.41 9.79
N LEU A 121 -15.09 -24.09 10.84
CA LEU A 121 -15.89 -25.13 11.52
C LEU A 121 -16.81 -24.54 12.59
N GLY A 122 -16.76 -23.25 12.84
CA GLY A 122 -17.55 -22.58 13.89
C GLY A 122 -19.06 -22.78 13.72
N ALA A 123 -19.59 -22.51 12.52
CA ALA A 123 -21.01 -22.64 12.24
C ALA A 123 -21.53 -24.09 12.37
N PRO A 124 -20.90 -25.13 11.79
CA PRO A 124 -21.36 -26.50 11.95
C PRO A 124 -21.21 -27.03 13.37
N LEU A 125 -20.18 -26.63 14.12
CA LEU A 125 -20.03 -27.02 15.54
C LEU A 125 -21.09 -26.36 16.42
N LEU A 126 -21.44 -25.09 16.19
CA LEU A 126 -22.52 -24.42 16.88
C LEU A 126 -23.87 -25.06 16.59
N ALA A 127 -24.15 -25.41 15.34
CA ALA A 127 -25.34 -26.13 14.96
C ALA A 127 -25.45 -27.49 15.66
N ALA A 128 -24.35 -28.25 15.72
CA ALA A 128 -24.29 -29.52 16.44
C ALA A 128 -24.53 -29.34 17.95
N ALA A 129 -23.96 -28.32 18.57
CA ALA A 129 -24.19 -28.03 19.99
C ALA A 129 -25.67 -27.69 20.30
N ILE A 130 -26.30 -26.87 19.45
CA ILE A 130 -27.73 -26.54 19.58
C ILE A 130 -28.59 -27.80 19.41
N LEU A 131 -28.26 -28.66 18.46
CA LEU A 131 -28.99 -29.91 18.23
C LEU A 131 -28.88 -30.86 19.42
N LEU A 132 -27.72 -30.99 20.05
CA LEU A 132 -27.52 -31.77 21.28
C LEU A 132 -28.33 -31.20 22.46
N LEU A 133 -28.37 -29.88 22.59
CA LEU A 133 -29.18 -29.19 23.61
C LEU A 133 -30.69 -29.47 23.42
N VAL A 134 -31.17 -29.47 22.19
CA VAL A 134 -32.55 -29.80 21.85
C VAL A 134 -32.83 -31.26 22.17
N VAL A 135 -31.96 -32.19 21.86
CA VAL A 135 -32.08 -33.62 22.18
C VAL A 135 -32.14 -33.81 23.70
N ASP A 136 -31.25 -33.16 24.46
CA ASP A 136 -31.24 -33.22 25.93
C ASP A 136 -32.57 -32.68 26.54
N MET A 137 -33.06 -31.56 26.01
CA MET A 137 -34.31 -30.97 26.41
C MET A 137 -35.52 -31.91 26.15
N VAL A 138 -35.56 -32.57 24.99
CA VAL A 138 -36.59 -33.55 24.63
C VAL A 138 -36.57 -34.74 25.58
N LEU A 139 -35.37 -35.27 25.85
CA LEU A 139 -35.21 -36.37 26.81
C LEU A 139 -35.67 -35.99 28.22
N ALA A 140 -35.26 -34.82 28.69
CA ALA A 140 -35.64 -34.27 30.00
C ALA A 140 -37.18 -34.08 30.12
N LEU A 141 -37.82 -33.55 29.08
CA LEU A 141 -39.28 -33.40 29.04
C LEU A 141 -40.01 -34.76 28.93
N GLY A 142 -39.42 -35.72 28.21
CA GLY A 142 -39.89 -37.08 28.11
C GLY A 142 -39.94 -37.81 29.42
N LEU A 143 -38.83 -37.74 30.17
CA LEU A 143 -38.72 -38.33 31.50
C LEU A 143 -39.67 -37.69 32.52
N ARG A 144 -40.04 -36.43 32.32
CA ARG A 144 -41.01 -35.71 33.18
C ARG A 144 -42.47 -35.89 32.75
N GLY A 145 -42.76 -36.67 31.71
CA GLY A 145 -44.13 -36.93 31.23
C GLY A 145 -44.83 -35.75 30.57
N LEU A 146 -44.10 -34.69 30.23
CA LEU A 146 -44.65 -33.45 29.70
C LEU A 146 -44.68 -33.39 28.17
N LEU A 147 -44.30 -34.46 27.47
CA LEU A 147 -44.10 -34.49 26.01
C LEU A 147 -45.37 -34.23 25.20
N ARG A 148 -46.56 -34.50 25.73
CA ARG A 148 -47.82 -34.44 24.95
C ARG A 148 -48.30 -33.03 24.60
N ARG A 149 -47.84 -31.97 25.28
CA ARG A 149 -48.26 -30.56 25.04
C ARG A 149 -47.19 -29.66 24.48
N SER A 150 -45.93 -30.08 24.48
CA SER A 150 -44.79 -29.22 24.10
C SER A 150 -44.19 -29.52 22.72
N VAL A 151 -44.49 -30.65 22.10
CA VAL A 151 -43.93 -31.03 20.78
C VAL A 151 -44.37 -30.04 19.69
N ALA A 152 -45.63 -29.59 19.71
CA ALA A 152 -46.13 -28.65 18.69
C ALA A 152 -45.44 -27.26 18.85
N ALA A 153 -45.27 -26.77 20.10
CA ALA A 153 -44.57 -25.52 20.34
C ALA A 153 -43.07 -25.57 19.95
N MET A 154 -42.43 -26.72 20.12
CA MET A 154 -41.04 -26.92 19.81
C MET A 154 -40.78 -27.05 18.32
N VAL A 155 -41.68 -27.68 17.55
CA VAL A 155 -41.60 -27.73 16.10
C VAL A 155 -41.79 -26.34 15.49
N VAL A 156 -42.69 -25.51 16.06
CA VAL A 156 -42.87 -24.11 15.62
C VAL A 156 -41.65 -23.26 15.96
N LEU A 157 -41.05 -23.45 17.13
CA LEU A 157 -39.82 -22.74 17.51
C LEU A 157 -38.65 -23.13 16.64
N LEU A 158 -38.46 -24.42 16.33
CA LEU A 158 -37.43 -24.91 15.41
C LEU A 158 -37.64 -24.42 13.96
N ALA A 159 -38.88 -24.35 13.52
CA ALA A 159 -39.20 -23.80 12.19
C ALA A 159 -38.91 -22.28 12.11
N LEU A 160 -39.18 -21.54 13.19
CA LEU A 160 -38.84 -20.11 13.27
C LEU A 160 -37.34 -19.88 13.34
N PHE A 161 -36.57 -20.71 14.03
CA PHE A 161 -35.10 -20.63 14.01
C PHE A 161 -34.49 -21.08 12.67
N ALA A 162 -35.03 -22.10 12.03
CA ALA A 162 -34.56 -22.56 10.72
C ALA A 162 -34.81 -21.52 9.62
N SER A 163 -35.88 -20.73 9.71
CA SER A 163 -36.13 -19.65 8.75
C SER A 163 -35.21 -18.44 8.91
N GLN A 164 -34.55 -18.27 10.06
CA GLN A 164 -33.54 -17.21 10.28
C GLN A 164 -32.11 -17.70 10.07
N ALA A 165 -31.87 -18.99 9.94
CA ALA A 165 -30.54 -19.58 9.70
C ALA A 165 -30.17 -19.65 8.20
N GLN A 166 -30.78 -18.87 7.33
CA GLN A 166 -30.09 -18.41 6.14
C GLN A 166 -29.03 -17.39 6.63
N ALA A 167 -27.90 -17.92 7.10
CA ALA A 167 -26.69 -17.13 7.23
C ALA A 167 -26.46 -16.54 5.84
N GLN A 168 -26.78 -15.28 5.65
CA GLN A 168 -26.28 -14.54 4.51
C GLN A 168 -24.77 -14.72 4.61
N ILE A 169 -24.18 -15.37 3.64
CA ILE A 169 -22.76 -15.30 3.38
C ILE A 169 -22.57 -13.82 3.01
N ILE A 170 -22.34 -13.00 4.03
CA ILE A 170 -22.02 -11.59 3.86
C ILE A 170 -20.63 -11.63 3.23
N ASP A 171 -20.58 -11.37 1.93
CA ASP A 171 -19.31 -11.12 1.25
C ASP A 171 -18.63 -9.98 2.01
N PRO A 172 -17.45 -10.21 2.64
CA PRO A 172 -16.75 -9.16 3.36
C PRO A 172 -16.55 -7.91 2.50
N ALA A 173 -16.41 -8.07 1.18
CA ALA A 173 -16.28 -6.96 0.25
C ALA A 173 -17.58 -6.14 0.11
N SER A 174 -18.75 -6.69 0.46
CA SER A 174 -20.04 -5.99 0.37
C SER A 174 -20.42 -5.23 1.65
N ASN A 175 -19.77 -5.54 2.79
CA ASN A 175 -20.06 -4.90 4.07
C ASN A 175 -18.92 -3.94 4.46
N PRO A 176 -19.17 -2.61 4.55
CA PRO A 176 -18.17 -1.64 4.93
C PRO A 176 -17.47 -1.92 6.26
N ALA A 177 -18.16 -2.54 7.22
CA ALA A 177 -17.60 -2.85 8.52
C ALA A 177 -16.63 -4.04 8.52
N LEU A 178 -16.62 -4.88 7.47
CA LEU A 178 -15.80 -6.08 7.40
C LEU A 178 -14.55 -5.94 6.52
N ALA A 179 -14.43 -4.84 5.78
CA ALA A 179 -13.30 -4.62 4.89
C ALA A 179 -12.91 -3.14 4.89
N THR A 180 -11.60 -2.87 4.96
CA THR A 180 -11.07 -1.50 4.90
C THR A 180 -11.27 -0.92 3.50
N ARG A 181 -11.85 0.26 3.41
CA ARG A 181 -12.08 0.98 2.16
C ARG A 181 -11.91 2.48 2.31
N LEU A 182 -11.63 3.13 1.20
CA LEU A 182 -11.56 4.58 1.14
C LEU A 182 -12.94 5.14 0.81
N GLY A 183 -13.28 6.30 1.36
CA GLY A 183 -14.51 7.01 1.04
C GLY A 183 -14.25 8.23 0.18
N TYR A 184 -15.19 8.61 -0.68
CA TYR A 184 -15.21 9.92 -1.32
C TYR A 184 -16.56 10.59 -1.10
N ILE A 185 -16.53 11.88 -0.78
CA ILE A 185 -17.74 12.65 -0.55
C ILE A 185 -18.40 12.93 -1.89
N LEU A 186 -19.68 12.55 -2.01
CA LEU A 186 -20.47 12.79 -3.21
C LEU A 186 -20.72 14.30 -3.40
N THR A 187 -20.39 14.79 -4.60
CA THR A 187 -20.56 16.20 -4.97
C THR A 187 -21.87 16.49 -5.65
N GLY A 188 -22.54 15.46 -6.19
CA GLY A 188 -23.69 15.57 -7.07
C GLY A 188 -23.32 15.81 -8.55
N ASP A 189 -22.04 16.08 -8.88
CA ASP A 189 -21.53 16.04 -10.25
C ASP A 189 -21.06 14.63 -10.58
N SER A 190 -21.81 13.94 -11.43
CA SER A 190 -21.53 12.53 -11.77
C SER A 190 -20.14 12.31 -12.39
N ARG A 191 -19.56 13.32 -13.06
CA ARG A 191 -18.21 13.20 -13.63
C ARG A 191 -17.14 13.33 -12.55
N VAL A 192 -17.33 14.21 -11.59
CA VAL A 192 -16.43 14.39 -10.46
C VAL A 192 -16.49 13.14 -9.58
N ASP A 193 -17.69 12.65 -9.28
CA ASP A 193 -17.92 11.48 -8.46
C ASP A 193 -17.33 10.22 -9.13
N ALA A 194 -17.54 10.00 -10.42
CA ALA A 194 -16.93 8.90 -11.17
C ALA A 194 -15.40 9.01 -11.23
N THR A 195 -14.84 10.23 -11.34
CA THR A 195 -13.38 10.41 -11.30
C THR A 195 -12.82 10.09 -9.91
N SER A 196 -13.53 10.48 -8.85
CA SER A 196 -13.15 10.19 -7.47
C SER A 196 -13.17 8.69 -7.20
N GLU A 197 -14.23 7.99 -7.63
CA GLU A 197 -14.32 6.54 -7.55
C GLU A 197 -13.17 5.85 -8.27
N ALA A 198 -12.94 6.19 -9.55
CA ALA A 198 -11.87 5.60 -10.35
C ALA A 198 -10.48 5.92 -9.78
N GLY A 199 -10.30 7.12 -9.23
CA GLY A 199 -9.05 7.55 -8.59
C GLY A 199 -8.75 6.76 -7.33
N LEU A 200 -9.70 6.66 -6.43
CA LEU A 200 -9.52 5.90 -5.20
C LEU A 200 -9.44 4.38 -5.44
N ALA A 201 -10.15 3.86 -6.46
CA ALA A 201 -10.00 2.46 -6.86
C ALA A 201 -8.59 2.18 -7.39
N GLY A 202 -8.06 3.05 -8.26
CA GLY A 202 -6.68 2.95 -8.75
C GLY A 202 -5.64 3.09 -7.64
N LEU A 203 -5.89 3.98 -6.66
CA LEU A 203 -5.04 4.11 -5.47
C LEU A 203 -5.09 2.85 -4.60
N SER A 204 -6.29 2.32 -4.31
CA SER A 204 -6.47 1.10 -3.51
C SER A 204 -5.72 -0.09 -4.11
N ASP A 205 -5.86 -0.30 -5.42
CA ASP A 205 -5.15 -1.34 -6.15
C ASP A 205 -3.61 -1.12 -6.11
N TYR A 206 -3.15 0.11 -6.22
CA TYR A 206 -1.73 0.43 -6.10
C TYR A 206 -1.18 0.18 -4.69
N VAL A 207 -1.94 0.53 -3.64
CA VAL A 207 -1.61 0.26 -2.22
C VAL A 207 -1.54 -1.24 -1.97
N ASN A 208 -2.55 -2.01 -2.40
CA ASN A 208 -2.61 -3.46 -2.23
C ASN A 208 -1.39 -4.18 -2.84
N ARG A 209 -0.87 -3.66 -3.96
CA ARG A 209 0.33 -4.24 -4.60
C ARG A 209 1.66 -3.84 -3.96
N ARG A 210 1.69 -2.86 -3.09
CA ARG A 210 2.93 -2.27 -2.56
C ARG A 210 3.07 -2.35 -1.05
N THR A 211 1.99 -2.64 -0.34
CA THR A 211 1.94 -2.69 1.11
C THR A 211 1.22 -3.96 1.58
N ALA A 212 1.22 -4.21 2.87
CA ALA A 212 0.42 -5.27 3.48
C ALA A 212 -1.04 -4.85 3.76
N ALA A 213 -1.42 -3.60 3.47
CA ALA A 213 -2.81 -3.17 3.59
C ALA A 213 -3.68 -3.83 2.51
N VAL A 214 -4.89 -4.21 2.90
CA VAL A 214 -5.88 -4.77 1.98
C VAL A 214 -7.07 -3.81 1.92
N LEU A 215 -7.18 -3.10 0.83
CA LEU A 215 -8.27 -2.18 0.55
C LEU A 215 -9.21 -2.79 -0.49
N VAL A 216 -10.51 -2.66 -0.26
CA VAL A 216 -11.53 -3.05 -1.25
C VAL A 216 -11.99 -1.83 -2.05
N LYS A 217 -13.00 -2.01 -2.90
CA LYS A 217 -13.56 -0.94 -3.73
C LYS A 217 -13.99 0.26 -2.86
N PRO A 218 -13.66 1.51 -3.26
CA PRO A 218 -14.08 2.70 -2.53
C PRO A 218 -15.58 2.94 -2.63
N ASP A 219 -16.14 3.65 -1.65
CA ASP A 219 -17.55 4.01 -1.59
C ASP A 219 -17.77 5.52 -1.70
N GLY A 220 -18.84 5.93 -2.39
CA GLY A 220 -19.37 7.29 -2.29
C GLY A 220 -20.14 7.46 -0.98
N VAL A 221 -19.82 8.52 -0.23
CA VAL A 221 -20.41 8.77 1.09
C VAL A 221 -21.14 10.11 1.13
N GLU A 222 -22.25 10.15 1.87
CA GLU A 222 -22.98 11.37 2.20
C GLU A 222 -22.81 11.65 3.71
N PRO A 223 -22.05 12.69 4.12
CA PRO A 223 -21.94 13.06 5.52
C PRO A 223 -23.32 13.31 6.15
N GLY A 224 -23.53 12.83 7.36
CA GLY A 224 -24.82 12.90 8.07
C GLY A 224 -25.80 11.76 7.73
N ARG A 225 -25.54 10.97 6.66
CA ARG A 225 -26.34 9.79 6.31
C ARG A 225 -25.54 8.51 6.36
N THR A 226 -24.29 8.59 5.94
CA THR A 226 -23.34 7.46 5.95
C THR A 226 -22.56 7.46 7.26
N ASP A 227 -22.34 6.30 7.85
CA ASP A 227 -21.43 6.16 8.99
C ASP A 227 -19.98 6.33 8.51
N LEU A 228 -19.42 7.52 8.78
CA LEU A 228 -18.07 7.87 8.33
C LEU A 228 -16.97 7.13 9.10
N SER A 229 -17.27 6.59 10.30
CA SER A 229 -16.28 5.88 11.12
C SER A 229 -15.72 4.60 10.47
N LEU A 230 -16.40 4.10 9.43
CA LEU A 230 -15.99 2.93 8.65
C LEU A 230 -14.86 3.22 7.65
N TYR A 231 -14.54 4.48 7.43
CA TYR A 231 -13.57 4.91 6.41
C TYR A 231 -12.37 5.59 7.09
N PRO A 232 -11.15 5.07 6.95
CA PRO A 232 -9.97 5.70 7.54
C PRO A 232 -9.59 7.02 6.86
N LEU A 233 -9.99 7.19 5.59
CA LEU A 233 -9.69 8.35 4.76
C LEU A 233 -10.90 8.71 3.91
N LEU A 234 -11.27 9.98 3.91
CA LEU A 234 -12.25 10.58 3.01
C LEU A 234 -11.55 11.51 2.01
N TYR A 235 -11.87 11.35 0.74
CA TYR A 235 -11.50 12.28 -0.31
C TYR A 235 -12.67 13.22 -0.59
N TRP A 236 -12.41 14.52 -0.54
CA TRP A 236 -13.43 15.54 -0.80
C TRP A 236 -13.01 16.45 -1.94
N PRO A 237 -13.47 16.19 -3.16
CA PRO A 237 -13.25 17.09 -4.28
C PRO A 237 -14.15 18.33 -4.15
N ILE A 238 -13.57 19.52 -4.23
CA ILE A 238 -14.31 20.78 -4.18
C ILE A 238 -14.66 21.21 -5.61
N THR A 239 -15.94 21.50 -5.82
CA THR A 239 -16.43 22.12 -7.05
C THR A 239 -16.81 23.58 -6.77
N ALA A 240 -16.76 24.44 -7.79
CA ALA A 240 -17.10 25.87 -7.62
C ALA A 240 -18.50 26.08 -7.04
N ASP A 241 -19.43 25.19 -7.42
CA ASP A 241 -20.85 25.28 -7.06
C ASP A 241 -21.22 24.45 -5.81
N VAL A 242 -20.22 23.88 -5.08
CA VAL A 242 -20.50 23.08 -3.90
C VAL A 242 -21.27 23.92 -2.87
N PRO A 243 -22.42 23.43 -2.35
CA PRO A 243 -23.17 24.15 -1.33
C PRO A 243 -22.42 24.13 0.02
N ALA A 244 -22.77 25.05 0.91
CA ALA A 244 -22.33 24.95 2.30
C ALA A 244 -22.90 23.65 2.92
N PRO A 245 -22.12 22.89 3.68
CA PRO A 245 -22.61 21.71 4.39
C PRO A 245 -23.74 22.05 5.33
N SER A 246 -24.76 21.18 5.45
CA SER A 246 -25.81 21.33 6.43
C SER A 246 -25.26 21.14 7.87
N ALA A 247 -26.02 21.58 8.88
CA ALA A 247 -25.62 21.39 10.28
C ALA A 247 -25.38 19.93 10.65
N GLU A 248 -26.16 19.00 10.09
CA GLU A 248 -25.97 17.55 10.28
C GLU A 248 -24.66 17.06 9.63
N GLN A 249 -24.37 17.54 8.43
CA GLN A 249 -23.12 17.21 7.73
C GLN A 249 -21.90 17.77 8.46
N VAL A 250 -21.97 19.02 8.94
CA VAL A 250 -20.93 19.64 9.76
C VAL A 250 -20.67 18.84 11.03
N THR A 251 -21.73 18.44 11.74
CA THR A 251 -21.59 17.62 12.94
C THR A 251 -20.92 16.30 12.62
N ALA A 252 -21.39 15.57 11.60
CA ALA A 252 -20.81 14.28 11.23
C ALA A 252 -19.33 14.37 10.81
N LEU A 253 -18.94 15.43 10.06
CA LEU A 253 -17.56 15.66 9.66
C LEU A 253 -16.67 16.06 10.85
N ASN A 254 -17.16 16.92 11.74
CA ASN A 254 -16.43 17.29 12.95
C ASN A 254 -16.22 16.09 13.88
N ASP A 255 -17.26 15.27 14.09
CA ASP A 255 -17.16 14.04 14.87
C ASP A 255 -16.18 13.04 14.24
N TYR A 256 -16.22 12.90 12.93
CA TYR A 256 -15.29 12.05 12.19
C TYR A 256 -13.82 12.49 12.39
N MET A 257 -13.53 13.79 12.25
CA MET A 257 -12.19 14.34 12.50
C MET A 257 -11.77 14.22 13.97
N ALA A 258 -12.69 14.44 14.91
CA ALA A 258 -12.40 14.33 16.34
C ALA A 258 -12.07 12.91 16.79
N HIS A 259 -12.54 11.88 16.05
CA HIS A 259 -12.27 10.48 16.33
C HIS A 259 -11.14 9.89 15.46
N GLY A 260 -10.31 10.74 14.86
CA GLY A 260 -9.10 10.31 14.13
C GLY A 260 -9.30 10.05 12.64
N GLY A 261 -10.47 10.35 12.11
CA GLY A 261 -10.72 10.32 10.67
C GLY A 261 -9.95 11.43 9.94
N ILE A 262 -9.50 11.15 8.72
CA ILE A 262 -8.73 12.09 7.91
C ILE A 262 -9.50 12.46 6.65
N ILE A 263 -9.57 13.76 6.36
CA ILE A 263 -10.21 14.29 5.15
C ILE A 263 -9.14 14.91 4.25
N LEU A 264 -8.99 14.40 3.02
CA LEU A 264 -8.23 15.04 1.96
C LEU A 264 -9.17 15.95 1.16
N ILE A 265 -9.06 17.25 1.36
CA ILE A 265 -9.79 18.25 0.58
C ILE A 265 -8.95 18.62 -0.64
N ASP A 266 -9.49 18.42 -1.83
CA ASP A 266 -8.83 18.69 -3.11
C ASP A 266 -9.63 19.76 -3.90
N THR A 267 -9.09 20.97 -3.98
CA THR A 267 -9.72 22.07 -4.71
C THR A 267 -9.58 21.92 -6.23
N ARG A 268 -8.68 21.05 -6.71
CA ARG A 268 -8.50 20.67 -8.11
C ARG A 268 -8.18 21.82 -9.06
N ASP A 269 -7.62 22.89 -8.56
CA ASP A 269 -7.46 24.17 -9.25
C ASP A 269 -6.02 24.51 -9.66
N SER A 270 -5.02 23.70 -9.25
CA SER A 270 -3.61 23.90 -9.61
C SER A 270 -3.36 23.97 -11.14
N GLY A 271 -4.26 23.42 -11.93
CA GLY A 271 -4.15 23.43 -13.40
C GLY A 271 -4.53 24.72 -14.08
N SER A 272 -5.11 25.68 -13.39
CA SER A 272 -5.64 26.92 -13.98
C SER A 272 -4.57 27.99 -14.25
N GLY A 273 -3.31 27.76 -13.85
CA GLY A 273 -2.15 28.59 -14.21
C GLY A 273 -2.06 29.97 -13.56
N ALA A 274 -3.07 30.36 -12.78
CA ALA A 274 -3.16 31.70 -12.17
C ALA A 274 -3.60 31.67 -10.70
N GLY A 275 -3.37 30.55 -10.00
CA GLY A 275 -4.02 30.32 -8.72
C GLY A 275 -5.40 29.69 -8.91
N PHE A 276 -6.21 29.67 -7.89
CA PHE A 276 -7.51 28.99 -7.86
C PHE A 276 -8.37 29.17 -9.12
N ALA A 277 -8.97 28.10 -9.61
CA ALA A 277 -10.03 28.23 -10.61
C ALA A 277 -11.10 29.19 -10.07
N PRO A 278 -11.66 30.08 -10.92
CA PRO A 278 -12.63 31.05 -10.44
C PRO A 278 -13.74 30.37 -9.63
N GLY A 279 -13.89 30.78 -8.36
CA GLY A 279 -14.93 30.28 -7.46
C GLY A 279 -14.53 29.12 -6.53
N THR A 280 -13.36 28.46 -6.71
CA THR A 280 -12.96 27.38 -5.80
C THR A 280 -12.46 27.89 -4.44
N ASP A 281 -11.85 29.05 -4.37
CA ASP A 281 -11.46 29.68 -3.09
C ASP A 281 -12.68 30.04 -2.25
N GLU A 282 -13.70 30.63 -2.86
CA GLU A 282 -14.99 30.92 -2.21
C GLU A 282 -15.74 29.64 -1.84
N ALA A 283 -15.64 28.61 -2.66
CA ALA A 283 -16.22 27.30 -2.38
C ALA A 283 -15.54 26.64 -1.17
N LEU A 284 -14.21 26.65 -1.12
CA LEU A 284 -13.45 26.17 0.02
C LEU A 284 -13.81 26.94 1.30
N LYS A 285 -13.91 28.24 1.26
CA LYS A 285 -14.33 29.07 2.40
C LYS A 285 -15.74 28.74 2.88
N ARG A 286 -16.68 28.49 1.93
CA ARG A 286 -18.06 28.07 2.29
C ARG A 286 -18.08 26.72 2.99
N VAL A 287 -17.33 25.76 2.48
CA VAL A 287 -17.25 24.39 3.03
C VAL A 287 -16.56 24.39 4.39
N ALA A 288 -15.46 25.12 4.52
CA ALA A 288 -14.64 25.11 5.73
C ALA A 288 -15.21 25.95 6.88
N LYS A 289 -16.19 26.82 6.62
CA LYS A 289 -16.66 27.86 7.56
C LYS A 289 -17.01 27.33 8.94
N ASP A 290 -17.76 26.24 8.99
CA ASP A 290 -18.30 25.68 10.23
C ASP A 290 -17.60 24.37 10.63
N LEU A 291 -16.53 23.98 9.93
CA LEU A 291 -15.71 22.82 10.26
C LEU A 291 -14.64 23.16 11.30
N SER A 292 -14.40 22.23 12.21
CA SER A 292 -13.36 22.34 13.24
C SER A 292 -11.97 22.07 12.68
N ILE A 293 -11.54 22.87 11.70
CA ILE A 293 -10.23 22.76 11.07
C ILE A 293 -9.18 23.39 11.99
N PRO A 294 -8.13 22.64 12.39
CA PRO A 294 -7.05 23.18 13.20
C PRO A 294 -6.21 24.20 12.41
N PRO A 295 -5.36 25.01 13.09
CA PRO A 295 -4.40 25.86 12.41
C PRO A 295 -3.50 25.05 11.47
N LEU A 296 -3.42 25.49 10.22
CA LEU A 296 -2.68 24.80 9.18
C LEU A 296 -1.27 25.38 8.97
N ALA A 297 -0.37 24.52 8.48
CA ALA A 297 0.97 24.88 8.02
C ALA A 297 1.26 24.14 6.70
N PRO A 298 2.18 24.65 5.87
CA PRO A 298 2.63 23.95 4.69
C PRO A 298 3.23 22.58 5.03
N LEU A 299 2.87 21.56 4.26
CA LEU A 299 3.44 20.22 4.38
C LEU A 299 4.94 20.26 4.04
N SER A 300 5.78 19.94 5.02
CA SER A 300 7.23 19.84 4.85
C SER A 300 7.67 18.39 4.63
N SER A 301 8.88 18.19 4.10
CA SER A 301 9.50 16.87 3.98
C SER A 301 9.75 16.18 5.32
N ASP A 302 9.75 16.94 6.42
CA ASP A 302 9.97 16.43 7.79
C ASP A 302 8.67 15.94 8.45
N HIS A 303 7.52 16.33 7.91
CA HIS A 303 6.22 15.90 8.42
C HIS A 303 6.03 14.40 8.25
N VAL A 304 5.34 13.72 9.21
CA VAL A 304 5.14 12.28 9.21
C VAL A 304 4.45 11.80 7.93
N LEU A 305 3.46 12.52 7.42
CA LEU A 305 2.79 12.21 6.16
C LEU A 305 3.79 12.08 4.98
N ALA A 306 4.81 12.95 4.92
CA ALA A 306 5.81 12.90 3.87
C ALA A 306 6.73 11.67 3.96
N ARG A 307 6.72 10.95 5.08
CA ARG A 307 7.61 9.82 5.42
C ARG A 307 6.88 8.55 5.84
N SER A 308 5.55 8.51 5.78
CA SER A 308 4.75 7.38 6.30
C SER A 308 5.12 6.05 5.63
N PHE A 309 5.48 6.05 4.34
CA PHE A 309 5.93 4.87 3.61
C PHE A 309 7.09 5.21 2.66
N TYR A 310 6.91 6.20 1.80
CA TYR A 310 7.95 6.74 0.92
C TYR A 310 8.50 8.05 1.50
N LEU A 311 9.78 8.33 1.26
CA LEU A 311 10.38 9.64 1.55
C LEU A 311 10.07 10.58 0.38
N LEU A 312 9.25 11.59 0.63
CA LEU A 312 8.76 12.52 -0.38
C LEU A 312 9.16 13.96 -0.03
N ASN A 313 9.60 14.69 -1.05
CA ASN A 313 9.84 16.13 -0.98
C ASN A 313 8.79 16.93 -1.75
N ASP A 314 8.09 16.26 -2.71
CA ASP A 314 7.07 16.85 -3.55
C ASP A 314 5.79 16.01 -3.47
N PHE A 315 4.64 16.66 -3.55
CA PHE A 315 3.33 16.05 -3.38
C PHE A 315 2.40 16.28 -4.60
N PRO A 316 2.86 15.98 -5.82
CA PRO A 316 2.10 16.26 -7.02
C PRO A 316 0.86 15.37 -7.10
N GLY A 317 -0.15 15.87 -7.83
CA GLY A 317 -1.25 15.10 -8.34
C GLY A 317 -1.22 15.07 -9.88
N ARG A 318 -2.36 15.32 -10.50
CA ARG A 318 -2.45 15.59 -11.94
C ARG A 318 -1.65 16.83 -12.31
N PHE A 319 -1.66 17.81 -11.41
CA PHE A 319 -0.89 19.05 -11.52
C PHE A 319 0.21 19.09 -10.45
N THR A 320 1.14 20.03 -10.59
CA THR A 320 2.24 20.29 -9.65
C THR A 320 2.30 21.76 -9.31
N GLY A 321 2.89 22.07 -8.17
CA GLY A 321 3.27 23.43 -7.81
C GLY A 321 2.42 24.05 -6.71
N ASP A 322 1.29 23.48 -6.35
CA ASP A 322 0.52 23.97 -5.24
C ASP A 322 0.97 23.41 -3.90
N GLN A 323 0.85 24.26 -2.90
CA GLN A 323 1.16 23.93 -1.53
C GLN A 323 0.12 22.98 -0.96
N VAL A 324 0.57 21.92 -0.32
CA VAL A 324 -0.27 21.05 0.50
C VAL A 324 -0.23 21.55 1.94
N TRP A 325 -1.40 21.62 2.56
CA TRP A 325 -1.57 22.14 3.91
C TRP A 325 -1.98 21.03 4.85
N VAL A 326 -1.38 20.98 6.03
CA VAL A 326 -1.65 20.02 7.11
C VAL A 326 -1.73 20.77 8.44
N GLN A 327 -2.22 20.10 9.49
CA GLN A 327 -2.20 20.66 10.84
C GLN A 327 -0.78 21.05 11.24
N ARG A 328 -0.64 22.18 11.93
CA ARG A 328 0.64 22.65 12.44
C ARG A 328 1.14 21.72 13.56
N ASP A 329 2.40 21.26 13.46
CA ASP A 329 3.02 20.28 14.38
C ASP A 329 2.99 20.66 15.87
N GLN A 330 2.78 21.92 16.21
CA GLN A 330 2.71 22.39 17.61
C GLN A 330 1.38 22.09 18.30
N ASP A 331 0.37 21.70 17.53
CA ASP A 331 -0.96 21.37 18.03
C ASP A 331 -1.04 19.85 18.25
N ARG A 332 -0.95 19.42 19.52
CA ARG A 332 -0.94 17.99 19.90
C ARG A 332 -2.35 17.39 20.01
N THR A 333 -3.34 18.01 19.42
CA THR A 333 -4.65 17.38 19.26
C THR A 333 -4.56 16.17 18.33
N ASN A 334 -5.27 15.10 18.58
CA ASN A 334 -5.24 13.84 17.83
C ASN A 334 -3.83 13.22 17.66
N ASP A 335 -3.02 13.21 18.71
CA ASP A 335 -1.65 12.64 18.67
C ASP A 335 -0.78 13.22 17.54
N SER A 336 -0.97 14.47 17.17
CA SER A 336 -0.32 15.17 16.06
C SER A 336 -0.65 14.57 14.67
N VAL A 337 -1.74 13.83 14.54
CA VAL A 337 -2.27 13.40 13.24
C VAL A 337 -3.17 14.51 12.69
N SER A 338 -2.86 15.00 11.48
CA SER A 338 -3.66 16.02 10.82
C SER A 338 -5.03 15.46 10.40
N PRO A 339 -6.14 15.95 10.96
CA PRO A 339 -7.47 15.48 10.54
C PRO A 339 -7.88 15.97 9.16
N VAL A 340 -7.21 17.03 8.68
CA VAL A 340 -7.49 17.63 7.37
C VAL A 340 -6.18 17.85 6.62
N ILE A 341 -6.20 17.48 5.35
CA ILE A 341 -5.13 17.74 4.39
C ILE A 341 -5.77 18.51 3.24
N ILE A 342 -5.23 19.67 2.87
CA ILE A 342 -5.82 20.54 1.84
C ILE A 342 -4.80 20.79 0.73
N GLY A 343 -5.22 20.69 -0.51
CA GLY A 343 -4.43 21.07 -1.68
C GLY A 343 -5.28 21.13 -2.94
N GLY A 344 -4.66 21.40 -4.09
CA GLY A 344 -5.36 21.63 -5.35
C GLY A 344 -4.85 20.79 -6.52
N ASN A 345 -4.07 19.76 -6.25
CA ASN A 345 -3.30 19.05 -7.26
C ASN A 345 -4.09 18.03 -8.11
N ASP A 346 -5.42 17.91 -7.92
CA ASP A 346 -6.31 16.96 -8.63
C ASP A 346 -5.79 15.51 -8.54
N TRP A 347 -5.66 15.02 -7.29
CA TRP A 347 -5.07 13.72 -7.02
C TRP A 347 -5.90 12.56 -7.55
N ALA A 348 -7.24 12.63 -7.44
CA ALA A 348 -8.10 11.56 -7.94
C ALA A 348 -7.90 11.32 -9.44
N SER A 349 -7.80 12.39 -10.24
CA SER A 349 -7.48 12.27 -11.67
C SER A 349 -6.11 11.64 -11.92
N ALA A 350 -5.12 11.93 -11.04
CA ALA A 350 -3.79 11.33 -11.16
C ALA A 350 -3.79 9.82 -10.89
N TRP A 351 -4.63 9.37 -9.96
CA TRP A 351 -4.75 7.96 -9.55
C TRP A 351 -5.75 7.17 -10.41
N ALA A 352 -6.64 7.84 -11.15
CA ALA A 352 -7.69 7.17 -11.91
C ALA A 352 -7.14 6.17 -12.94
N VAL A 353 -7.80 5.03 -12.99
CA VAL A 353 -7.52 3.93 -13.93
C VAL A 353 -8.83 3.51 -14.58
N ASP A 354 -8.82 3.34 -15.91
CA ASP A 354 -9.96 2.81 -16.66
C ASP A 354 -10.04 1.28 -16.58
N ASP A 355 -11.14 0.70 -17.09
CA ASP A 355 -11.37 -0.76 -17.12
C ASP A 355 -10.29 -1.54 -17.87
N LYS A 356 -9.47 -0.84 -18.67
CA LYS A 356 -8.34 -1.43 -19.43
C LYS A 356 -6.99 -1.25 -18.72
N GLY A 357 -7.00 -0.77 -17.47
CA GLY A 357 -5.79 -0.52 -16.70
C GLY A 357 -4.98 0.70 -17.14
N ARG A 358 -5.56 1.63 -17.91
CA ARG A 358 -4.89 2.85 -18.41
C ARG A 358 -5.32 4.05 -17.57
N ASN A 359 -4.44 5.03 -17.47
CA ASN A 359 -4.76 6.30 -16.82
C ASN A 359 -5.46 7.25 -17.82
N PRO A 360 -6.75 7.57 -17.62
CA PRO A 360 -7.53 8.39 -18.56
C PRO A 360 -7.10 9.86 -18.59
N TYR A 361 -6.47 10.34 -17.51
CA TYR A 361 -6.06 11.74 -17.39
C TYR A 361 -4.54 11.89 -17.50
N ALA A 362 -4.07 12.77 -18.35
CA ALA A 362 -2.67 13.13 -18.44
C ALA A 362 -2.24 13.93 -17.19
N VAL A 363 -1.04 13.67 -16.67
CA VAL A 363 -0.43 14.52 -15.63
C VAL A 363 0.39 15.63 -16.28
N ILE A 364 0.34 16.83 -15.71
CA ILE A 364 0.89 18.06 -16.27
C ILE A 364 1.79 18.75 -15.23
N PRO A 365 3.02 19.13 -15.57
CA PRO A 365 3.70 19.04 -16.88
C PRO A 365 4.39 17.69 -17.14
N GLY A 366 4.50 16.80 -16.17
CA GLY A 366 5.63 15.91 -16.06
C GLY A 366 5.54 14.42 -16.21
N GLY A 367 4.66 13.82 -17.00
CA GLY A 367 4.77 12.43 -17.43
C GLY A 367 4.82 11.35 -16.31
N GLN A 368 5.51 10.22 -16.60
CA GLN A 368 5.47 9.03 -15.72
C GLN A 368 6.08 9.27 -14.32
N ARG A 369 7.10 10.11 -14.20
CA ARG A 369 7.70 10.43 -12.89
C ARG A 369 6.70 11.12 -11.97
N GLN A 370 5.99 12.12 -12.48
CA GLN A 370 4.98 12.85 -11.72
C GLN A 370 3.85 11.92 -11.26
N ARG A 371 3.36 11.05 -12.14
CA ARG A 371 2.33 10.06 -11.79
C ARG A 371 2.82 9.10 -10.70
N THR A 372 4.06 8.64 -10.80
CA THR A 372 4.66 7.79 -9.77
C THR A 372 4.71 8.50 -8.41
N LEU A 373 5.07 9.78 -8.38
CA LEU A 373 5.08 10.58 -7.14
C LEU A 373 3.67 10.80 -6.61
N ALA A 374 2.68 11.04 -7.48
CA ALA A 374 1.28 11.15 -7.07
C ALA A 374 0.77 9.87 -6.41
N TYR A 375 1.06 8.70 -6.97
CA TYR A 375 0.73 7.42 -6.33
C TYR A 375 1.50 7.20 -5.02
N ARG A 376 2.78 7.57 -4.96
CA ARG A 376 3.56 7.47 -3.71
C ARG A 376 2.99 8.36 -2.62
N PHE A 377 2.55 9.57 -2.96
CA PHE A 377 1.83 10.44 -2.02
C PHE A 377 0.53 9.79 -1.55
N GLY A 378 -0.26 9.21 -2.45
CA GLY A 378 -1.47 8.47 -2.10
C GLY A 378 -1.19 7.28 -1.16
N VAL A 379 -0.11 6.52 -1.38
CA VAL A 379 0.31 5.45 -0.46
C VAL A 379 0.67 6.03 0.91
N ASN A 380 1.46 7.11 0.95
CA ASN A 380 1.79 7.76 2.22
C ASN A 380 0.53 8.22 2.96
N LEU A 381 -0.43 8.80 2.24
CA LEU A 381 -1.69 9.27 2.79
C LEU A 381 -2.51 8.12 3.40
N VAL A 382 -2.65 7.01 2.68
CA VAL A 382 -3.36 5.82 3.17
C VAL A 382 -2.63 5.22 4.38
N MET A 383 -1.30 5.09 4.31
CA MET A 383 -0.53 4.57 5.44
C MET A 383 -0.59 5.49 6.66
N TYR A 384 -0.58 6.81 6.43
CA TYR A 384 -0.77 7.79 7.50
C TYR A 384 -2.16 7.67 8.14
N ALA A 385 -3.21 7.46 7.34
CA ALA A 385 -4.56 7.26 7.85
C ALA A 385 -4.73 5.94 8.64
N LEU A 386 -4.03 4.87 8.23
CA LEU A 386 -4.12 3.57 8.88
C LEU A 386 -3.22 3.43 10.12
N THR A 387 -2.10 4.15 10.18
CA THR A 387 -1.08 3.97 11.23
C THR A 387 -0.91 5.20 12.13
N GLY A 388 -1.54 6.33 11.79
CA GLY A 388 -1.38 7.58 12.53
C GLY A 388 0.07 8.02 12.60
N ASN A 389 0.47 8.54 13.76
CA ASN A 389 1.82 9.03 14.03
C ASN A 389 2.81 7.95 14.51
N TYR A 390 2.45 6.67 14.42
CA TYR A 390 3.27 5.55 14.94
C TYR A 390 4.73 5.58 14.46
N LYS A 391 4.98 6.00 13.22
CA LYS A 391 6.36 6.15 12.71
C LYS A 391 7.09 7.38 13.24
N GLY A 392 6.37 8.44 13.61
CA GLY A 392 6.93 9.58 14.31
C GLY A 392 7.50 9.17 15.66
N ASP A 393 6.78 8.35 16.41
CA ASP A 393 7.21 7.84 17.70
C ASP A 393 8.44 6.95 17.60
N GLN A 394 8.55 6.12 16.56
CA GLN A 394 9.74 5.28 16.34
C GLN A 394 11.01 6.08 16.08
N VAL A 395 10.93 7.25 15.45
CA VAL A 395 12.09 8.12 15.23
C VAL A 395 12.51 8.81 16.54
N HIS A 396 11.56 9.03 17.46
CA HIS A 396 11.86 9.64 18.76
C HIS A 396 12.35 8.66 19.82
N ILE A 397 12.05 7.35 19.68
CA ILE A 397 12.54 6.33 20.63
C ILE A 397 14.06 6.37 20.85
N PRO A 398 14.93 6.46 19.83
CA PRO A 398 16.36 6.59 20.04
C PRO A 398 16.75 7.87 20.82
N ALA A 399 16.07 8.99 20.55
CA ALA A 399 16.32 10.25 21.27
C ALA A 399 15.81 10.21 22.72
N ILE A 400 14.72 9.50 22.98
CA ILE A 400 14.18 9.28 24.33
C ILE A 400 15.10 8.35 25.11
N LEU A 401 15.56 7.24 24.51
CA LEU A 401 16.49 6.31 25.12
C LEU A 401 17.85 6.97 25.40
N GLN A 402 18.32 7.87 24.53
CA GLN A 402 19.54 8.62 24.73
C GLN A 402 19.43 9.62 25.90
N ARG A 403 18.23 10.17 26.16
CA ARG A 403 17.95 11.04 27.32
C ARG A 403 17.75 10.27 28.63
N LEU A 404 17.28 9.04 28.56
CA LEU A 404 17.08 8.18 29.73
C LEU A 404 18.35 7.41 30.13
N GLY A 405 19.36 7.38 29.28
CA GLY A 405 20.66 6.73 29.51
C GLY A 405 21.77 7.67 29.98
N GLN A 406 21.47 8.94 30.34
CA GLN A 406 22.41 9.88 30.93
C GLN A 406 22.14 10.06 32.42
#